data_bb2afa07b634602974ec698eab90c5cc
#
_entry.id   bb2afa07b634602974ec698eab90c5cc
#
_cell.length_a   1.000
_cell.length_b   1.000
_cell.length_c   1.000
_cell.angle_alpha   90.00
_cell.angle_beta   90.00
_cell.angle_gamma   90.00
#
_symmetry.space_group_name_H-M   'P 1'
#
loop_
_entity.id
_entity.type
_entity.pdbx_description
1 polymer ?
#
loop_
_entity_poly.entity_id
_entity_poly.type
_entity_poly.pdbx_seq_one_letter_code
_entity_poly.pdbx_strand_id
1 'polypeptide(L)'
;MRHPFPLILALVVCILVLMIVNLLIGSVRIPVIEVCRILMGDTSNEIWTNIIFSSRLPQALTAIVAGAGLAVSGLQMQTVFRNPLAGPSVLGISNGSALGVAFVVLLSGRIGGVALSRLGYLGDAAISVAAILGALAVLSLILWISQKVKGNVTLLIIGVMIGYLANAIIGVLKFLSPEEDVKAFVVWGLGSFSRVSGDEMVLFIVLMCVLLPIACLLVKDMNLMLLGDRYAANLGLNIRRSRMLVIVSSGVLVAIVTAYCGPIMFIGLAVPHLARALFRTSDHRVLMPATALCGAALALLCNLLARMPGFEGALPVNSVTALVGAPVIAAVIFGRRKSEVGE
;
A
#
# COMPACT_ATOMS: atom_id res chain seq x y z
N MET A 1 5.05 18.28 -25.91
CA MET A 1 5.01 17.33 -24.78
C MET A 1 6.37 17.36 -24.11
N ARG A 2 6.47 17.63 -22.81
CA ARG A 2 7.76 17.54 -22.09
C ARG A 2 8.15 16.07 -22.05
N HIS A 3 9.38 15.74 -22.41
CA HIS A 3 9.89 14.37 -22.34
C HIS A 3 9.73 13.85 -20.90
N PRO A 4 9.12 12.68 -20.66
CA PRO A 4 8.90 12.16 -19.31
C PRO A 4 10.21 11.76 -18.61
N PHE A 5 11.26 11.55 -19.37
CA PHE A 5 12.56 11.06 -18.89
C PHE A 5 13.20 11.92 -17.78
N PRO A 6 13.28 13.27 -17.89
CA PRO A 6 13.91 14.07 -16.82
C PRO A 6 13.12 14.03 -15.51
N LEU A 7 11.79 13.91 -15.57
CA LEU A 7 10.97 13.79 -14.36
C LEU A 7 11.13 12.42 -13.71
N ILE A 8 11.23 11.35 -14.51
CA ILE A 8 11.51 10.00 -13.98
C ILE A 8 12.87 9.98 -13.31
N LEU A 9 13.90 10.56 -13.96
CA LEU A 9 15.24 10.66 -13.37
C LEU A 9 15.23 11.45 -12.06
N ALA A 10 14.53 12.59 -12.02
CA ALA A 10 14.38 13.39 -10.81
C ALA A 10 13.71 12.61 -9.67
N LEU A 11 12.69 11.81 -9.96
CA LEU A 11 12.05 10.94 -8.96
C LEU A 11 13.00 9.85 -8.45
N VAL A 12 13.77 9.22 -9.33
CA VAL A 12 14.76 8.22 -8.92
C VAL A 12 15.81 8.86 -8.01
N VAL A 13 16.33 10.02 -8.36
CA VAL A 13 17.27 10.77 -7.49
C VAL A 13 16.62 11.13 -6.16
N CYS A 14 15.37 11.57 -6.17
CA CYS A 14 14.61 11.87 -4.95
C CYS A 14 14.46 10.62 -4.05
N ILE A 15 14.15 9.45 -4.62
CA ILE A 15 14.07 8.19 -3.87
C ILE A 15 15.43 7.83 -3.26
N LEU A 16 16.53 7.95 -4.02
CA LEU A 16 17.87 7.67 -3.51
C LEU A 16 18.25 8.63 -2.36
N VAL A 17 17.97 9.91 -2.50
CA VAL A 17 18.18 10.89 -1.42
C VAL A 17 17.33 10.56 -0.20
N LEU A 18 16.04 10.30 -0.37
CA LEU A 18 15.15 9.92 0.73
C LEU A 18 15.58 8.61 1.38
N MET A 19 16.07 7.64 0.62
CA MET A 19 16.62 6.39 1.16
C MET A 19 17.83 6.66 2.05
N ILE A 20 18.80 7.46 1.58
CA ILE A 20 19.97 7.86 2.37
C ILE A 20 19.51 8.57 3.65
N VAL A 21 18.59 9.53 3.55
CA VAL A 21 18.07 10.26 4.70
C VAL A 21 17.38 9.33 5.70
N ASN A 22 16.63 8.30 5.23
CA ASN A 22 16.03 7.27 6.09
C ASN A 22 17.07 6.41 6.81
N LEU A 23 18.25 6.19 6.22
CA LEU A 23 19.34 5.47 6.89
C LEU A 23 20.05 6.34 7.94
N LEU A 24 20.13 7.66 7.71
CA LEU A 24 20.78 8.61 8.62
C LEU A 24 19.91 8.99 9.81
N ILE A 25 18.61 9.28 9.56
CA ILE A 25 17.69 9.82 10.58
C ILE A 25 16.90 8.68 11.22
N GLY A 26 16.80 8.71 12.54
CA GLY A 26 16.01 7.80 13.37
C GLY A 26 16.17 8.14 14.84
N SER A 27 15.64 7.30 15.74
CA SER A 27 15.73 7.45 17.19
C SER A 27 17.16 7.57 17.71
N VAL A 28 18.11 6.88 17.08
CA VAL A 28 19.55 6.98 17.36
C VAL A 28 20.22 7.79 16.26
N ARG A 29 21.01 8.79 16.62
CA ARG A 29 21.81 9.57 15.67
C ARG A 29 23.08 8.81 15.31
N ILE A 30 23.25 8.42 14.05
CA ILE A 30 24.45 7.78 13.53
C ILE A 30 25.14 8.79 12.62
N PRO A 31 26.45 9.09 12.81
CA PRO A 31 27.18 9.99 11.92
C PRO A 31 27.19 9.49 10.47
N VAL A 32 27.10 10.42 9.52
CA VAL A 32 27.06 10.10 8.08
C VAL A 32 28.25 9.24 7.65
N ILE A 33 29.45 9.58 8.16
CA ILE A 33 30.68 8.84 7.87
C ILE A 33 30.59 7.38 8.29
N GLU A 34 30.00 7.11 9.45
CA GLU A 34 29.81 5.74 9.95
C GLU A 34 28.80 4.95 9.13
N VAL A 35 27.70 5.60 8.70
CA VAL A 35 26.76 4.96 7.78
C VAL A 35 27.43 4.57 6.46
N CYS A 36 28.27 5.46 5.90
CA CYS A 36 29.04 5.14 4.69
C CYS A 36 30.02 3.99 4.93
N ARG A 37 30.76 3.97 6.05
CA ARG A 37 31.70 2.90 6.38
C ARG A 37 30.98 1.54 6.52
N ILE A 38 29.85 1.52 7.23
CA ILE A 38 29.05 0.30 7.42
C ILE A 38 28.52 -0.22 6.08
N LEU A 39 28.04 0.66 5.19
CA LEU A 39 27.61 0.27 3.85
C LEU A 39 28.76 -0.21 2.96
N MET A 40 30.00 0.21 3.23
CA MET A 40 31.23 -0.28 2.56
C MET A 40 31.78 -1.57 3.18
N GLY A 41 31.13 -2.12 4.23
CA GLY A 41 31.49 -3.41 4.86
C GLY A 41 32.29 -3.30 6.15
N ASP A 42 32.45 -2.11 6.73
CA ASP A 42 33.06 -1.93 8.05
C ASP A 42 32.04 -2.25 9.15
N THR A 43 32.24 -3.36 9.82
CA THR A 43 31.36 -3.85 10.91
C THR A 43 31.94 -3.62 12.31
N SER A 44 32.89 -2.72 12.44
CA SER A 44 33.60 -2.46 13.71
C SER A 44 32.66 -2.03 14.85
N ASN A 45 31.54 -1.39 14.54
CA ASN A 45 30.51 -1.04 15.51
C ASN A 45 29.26 -1.92 15.31
N GLU A 46 29.17 -3.03 16.05
CA GLU A 46 28.06 -3.98 15.97
C GLU A 46 26.67 -3.36 16.22
N ILE A 47 26.57 -2.39 17.14
CA ILE A 47 25.30 -1.75 17.49
C ILE A 47 24.76 -0.97 16.29
N TRP A 48 25.59 -0.13 15.68
CA TRP A 48 25.17 0.68 14.52
C TRP A 48 24.94 -0.18 13.28
N THR A 49 25.76 -1.20 13.09
CA THR A 49 25.60 -2.19 12.02
C THR A 49 24.24 -2.89 12.12
N ASN A 50 23.88 -3.35 13.31
CA ASN A 50 22.58 -3.96 13.56
C ASN A 50 21.42 -2.98 13.36
N ILE A 51 21.53 -1.73 13.81
CA ILE A 51 20.49 -0.72 13.58
C ILE A 51 20.28 -0.48 12.08
N ILE A 52 21.34 -0.41 11.31
CA ILE A 52 21.25 -0.15 9.85
C ILE A 52 20.69 -1.37 9.13
N PHE A 53 21.28 -2.56 9.30
CA PHE A 53 20.91 -3.74 8.51
C PHE A 53 19.66 -4.46 9.03
N SER A 54 19.40 -4.47 10.33
CA SER A 54 18.25 -5.17 10.89
C SER A 54 17.00 -4.29 11.08
N SER A 55 17.15 -2.95 11.00
CA SER A 55 16.01 -2.04 11.21
C SER A 55 15.84 -1.04 10.08
N ARG A 56 16.81 -0.13 9.83
CA ARG A 56 16.61 1.03 8.96
C ARG A 56 16.52 0.65 7.48
N LEU A 57 17.42 -0.19 7.00
CA LEU A 57 17.45 -0.64 5.61
C LEU A 57 16.21 -1.48 5.27
N PRO A 58 15.82 -2.49 6.07
CA PRO A 58 14.58 -3.23 5.85
C PRO A 58 13.35 -2.33 5.78
N GLN A 59 13.22 -1.38 6.71
CA GLN A 59 12.08 -0.46 6.74
C GLN A 59 12.03 0.44 5.50
N ALA A 60 13.17 0.98 5.06
CA ALA A 60 13.24 1.83 3.88
C ALA A 60 12.89 1.05 2.60
N LEU A 61 13.43 -0.17 2.45
CA LEU A 61 13.12 -1.05 1.32
C LEU A 61 11.64 -1.46 1.32
N THR A 62 11.11 -1.81 2.48
CA THR A 62 9.68 -2.13 2.64
C THR A 62 8.81 -0.93 2.27
N ALA A 63 9.17 0.29 2.69
CA ALA A 63 8.43 1.49 2.35
C ALA A 63 8.41 1.75 0.83
N ILE A 64 9.57 1.60 0.14
CA ILE A 64 9.67 1.74 -1.32
C ILE A 64 8.69 0.79 -2.02
N VAL A 65 8.78 -0.48 -1.68
CA VAL A 65 8.06 -1.54 -2.39
C VAL A 65 6.56 -1.51 -2.06
N ALA A 66 6.20 -1.30 -0.79
CA ALA A 66 4.82 -1.13 -0.35
C ALA A 66 4.17 0.11 -0.95
N GLY A 67 4.90 1.25 -0.94
CA GLY A 67 4.42 2.49 -1.53
C GLY A 67 4.17 2.38 -3.02
N ALA A 68 5.09 1.76 -3.76
CA ALA A 68 4.92 1.47 -5.19
C ALA A 68 3.70 0.58 -5.45
N GLY A 69 3.55 -0.51 -4.70
CA GLY A 69 2.44 -1.45 -4.85
C GLY A 69 1.07 -0.82 -4.58
N LEU A 70 0.93 -0.08 -3.48
CA LEU A 70 -0.31 0.62 -3.15
C LEU A 70 -0.66 1.69 -4.19
N ALA A 71 0.33 2.44 -4.67
CA ALA A 71 0.11 3.48 -5.67
C ALA A 71 -0.33 2.90 -7.02
N VAL A 72 0.32 1.83 -7.50
CA VAL A 72 -0.06 1.10 -8.73
C VAL A 72 -1.46 0.51 -8.58
N SER A 73 -1.74 -0.15 -7.45
CA SER A 73 -3.08 -0.67 -7.15
C SER A 73 -4.15 0.43 -7.20
N GLY A 74 -3.86 1.60 -6.62
CA GLY A 74 -4.75 2.75 -6.68
C GLY A 74 -4.99 3.25 -8.10
N LEU A 75 -3.95 3.36 -8.93
CA LEU A 75 -4.07 3.72 -10.34
C LEU A 75 -4.97 2.75 -11.11
N GLN A 76 -4.79 1.45 -10.88
CA GLN A 76 -5.61 0.39 -11.46
C GLN A 76 -7.08 0.55 -11.08
N MET A 77 -7.38 0.79 -9.80
CA MET A 77 -8.75 0.98 -9.32
C MET A 77 -9.39 2.24 -9.90
N GLN A 78 -8.69 3.37 -9.91
CA GLN A 78 -9.18 4.61 -10.51
C GLN A 78 -9.51 4.45 -11.98
N THR A 79 -8.73 3.65 -12.71
CA THR A 79 -8.96 3.36 -14.13
C THR A 79 -10.18 2.46 -14.34
N VAL A 80 -10.29 1.34 -13.61
CA VAL A 80 -11.41 0.39 -13.73
C VAL A 80 -12.75 1.04 -13.39
N PHE A 81 -12.78 1.81 -12.30
CA PHE A 81 -14.01 2.46 -11.83
C PHE A 81 -14.26 3.80 -12.50
N ARG A 82 -13.32 4.31 -13.30
CA ARG A 82 -13.37 5.67 -13.88
C ARG A 82 -13.75 6.71 -12.85
N ASN A 83 -13.28 6.49 -11.65
CA ASN A 83 -13.53 7.35 -10.51
C ASN A 83 -12.18 7.73 -9.87
N PRO A 84 -11.81 9.00 -9.91
CA PRO A 84 -10.55 9.44 -9.33
C PRO A 84 -10.46 9.24 -7.82
N LEU A 85 -11.58 9.03 -7.13
CA LEU A 85 -11.66 8.78 -5.70
C LEU A 85 -11.70 7.27 -5.37
N ALA A 86 -11.65 6.38 -6.35
CA ALA A 86 -11.59 4.95 -6.12
C ALA A 86 -10.18 4.55 -5.64
N GLY A 87 -10.03 4.40 -4.35
CA GLY A 87 -8.82 3.82 -3.75
C GLY A 87 -8.87 2.29 -3.71
N PRO A 88 -7.74 1.63 -3.48
CA PRO A 88 -7.70 0.17 -3.41
C PRO A 88 -8.48 -0.40 -2.22
N SER A 89 -8.61 0.36 -1.14
CA SER A 89 -9.39 -0.01 0.05
C SER A 89 -10.91 0.00 -0.16
N VAL A 90 -11.41 0.68 -1.20
CA VAL A 90 -12.86 0.85 -1.44
C VAL A 90 -13.54 -0.48 -1.77
N LEU A 91 -12.82 -1.46 -2.32
CA LEU A 91 -13.36 -2.80 -2.55
C LEU A 91 -13.46 -3.66 -1.27
N GLY A 92 -13.10 -3.12 -0.11
CA GLY A 92 -13.14 -3.86 1.15
C GLY A 92 -12.04 -4.92 1.32
N ILE A 93 -11.05 -5.00 0.41
CA ILE A 93 -9.98 -6.01 0.45
C ILE A 93 -9.14 -5.85 1.71
N SER A 94 -8.74 -4.61 2.05
CA SER A 94 -8.01 -4.34 3.31
C SER A 94 -8.86 -4.66 4.55
N ASN A 95 -10.18 -4.45 4.48
CA ASN A 95 -11.10 -4.83 5.57
C ASN A 95 -11.24 -6.35 5.66
N GLY A 96 -11.15 -7.06 4.53
CA GLY A 96 -11.04 -8.52 4.49
C GLY A 96 -9.78 -9.02 5.18
N SER A 97 -8.63 -8.40 4.90
CA SER A 97 -7.38 -8.67 5.62
C SER A 97 -7.55 -8.46 7.13
N ALA A 98 -8.12 -7.32 7.52
CA ALA A 98 -8.35 -6.99 8.93
C ALA A 98 -9.32 -7.99 9.60
N LEU A 99 -10.33 -8.46 8.88
CA LEU A 99 -11.25 -9.49 9.39
C LEU A 99 -10.54 -10.83 9.59
N GLY A 100 -9.69 -11.25 8.65
CA GLY A 100 -8.87 -12.46 8.79
C GLY A 100 -7.95 -12.38 10.02
N VAL A 101 -7.25 -11.25 10.21
CA VAL A 101 -6.43 -11.00 11.39
C VAL A 101 -7.26 -10.97 12.67
N ALA A 102 -8.44 -10.35 12.64
CA ALA A 102 -9.34 -10.30 13.79
C ALA A 102 -9.75 -11.70 14.26
N PHE A 103 -10.07 -12.60 13.32
CA PHE A 103 -10.38 -14.01 13.68
C PHE A 103 -9.21 -14.70 14.38
N VAL A 104 -7.99 -14.47 13.89
CA VAL A 104 -6.81 -15.13 14.46
C VAL A 104 -6.37 -14.47 15.76
N VAL A 105 -6.28 -13.15 15.84
CA VAL A 105 -5.79 -12.44 17.03
C VAL A 105 -6.83 -12.42 18.15
N LEU A 106 -8.09 -12.08 17.84
CA LEU A 106 -9.13 -11.87 18.85
C LEU A 106 -9.77 -13.17 19.36
N LEU A 107 -9.68 -14.28 18.61
CA LEU A 107 -10.21 -15.58 19.04
C LEU A 107 -9.14 -16.53 19.58
N SER A 108 -7.84 -16.29 19.35
CA SER A 108 -6.76 -17.18 19.75
C SER A 108 -6.70 -17.42 21.25
N GLY A 109 -6.90 -16.39 22.05
CA GLY A 109 -6.94 -16.49 23.52
C GLY A 109 -8.07 -17.36 24.06
N ARG A 110 -9.20 -17.48 23.32
CA ARG A 110 -10.36 -18.29 23.70
C ARG A 110 -10.28 -19.76 23.24
N ILE A 111 -9.70 -20.01 22.05
CA ILE A 111 -9.71 -21.33 21.42
C ILE A 111 -8.44 -22.12 21.77
N GLY A 112 -7.30 -21.45 21.91
CA GLY A 112 -6.00 -22.11 22.11
C GLY A 112 -5.32 -21.86 23.45
N GLY A 113 -5.90 -21.07 24.35
CA GLY A 113 -5.33 -20.77 25.67
C GLY A 113 -3.99 -20.01 25.67
N VAL A 114 -3.42 -19.73 24.48
CA VAL A 114 -2.16 -18.99 24.31
C VAL A 114 -2.41 -17.81 23.36
N ALA A 115 -2.22 -16.60 23.85
CA ALA A 115 -2.27 -15.42 23.00
C ALA A 115 -1.19 -15.51 21.90
N LEU A 116 -1.56 -15.29 20.65
CA LEU A 116 -0.63 -15.33 19.51
C LEU A 116 0.54 -14.34 19.67
N SER A 117 0.31 -13.24 20.38
CA SER A 117 1.33 -12.26 20.75
C SER A 117 2.51 -12.86 21.54
N ARG A 118 2.33 -14.04 22.15
CA ARG A 118 3.38 -14.77 22.88
C ARG A 118 4.17 -15.78 22.03
N LEU A 119 3.71 -16.04 20.79
CA LEU A 119 4.34 -17.02 19.90
C LEU A 119 5.46 -16.43 19.02
N GLY A 120 5.78 -15.14 19.18
CA GLY A 120 6.84 -14.48 18.42
C GLY A 120 6.67 -14.67 16.90
N TYR A 121 7.72 -15.14 16.23
CA TYR A 121 7.76 -15.31 14.76
C TYR A 121 6.58 -16.15 14.18
N LEU A 122 6.18 -17.22 14.87
CA LEU A 122 5.03 -18.03 14.44
C LEU A 122 3.72 -17.26 14.53
N GLY A 123 3.59 -16.35 15.49
CA GLY A 123 2.45 -15.46 15.62
C GLY A 123 2.36 -14.45 14.45
N ASP A 124 3.49 -13.85 14.08
CA ASP A 124 3.55 -12.88 12.97
C ASP A 124 3.26 -13.55 11.62
N ALA A 125 3.81 -14.74 11.38
CA ALA A 125 3.48 -15.52 10.18
C ALA A 125 1.99 -15.91 10.12
N ALA A 126 1.39 -16.33 11.23
CA ALA A 126 -0.03 -16.65 11.29
C ALA A 126 -0.92 -15.43 11.00
N ILE A 127 -0.55 -14.26 11.52
CA ILE A 127 -1.24 -12.98 11.24
C ILE A 127 -1.14 -12.65 9.76
N SER A 128 0.03 -12.78 9.14
CA SER A 128 0.25 -12.49 7.72
C SER A 128 -0.55 -13.44 6.83
N VAL A 129 -0.56 -14.73 7.12
CA VAL A 129 -1.38 -15.73 6.40
C VAL A 129 -2.87 -15.44 6.55
N ALA A 130 -3.33 -15.14 7.76
CA ALA A 130 -4.73 -14.81 8.02
C ALA A 130 -5.17 -13.53 7.27
N ALA A 131 -4.31 -12.52 7.22
CA ALA A 131 -4.54 -11.30 6.45
C ALA A 131 -4.69 -11.60 4.95
N ILE A 132 -3.80 -12.42 4.38
CA ILE A 132 -3.86 -12.84 2.97
C ILE A 132 -5.16 -13.61 2.69
N LEU A 133 -5.48 -14.60 3.52
CA LEU A 133 -6.69 -15.41 3.34
C LEU A 133 -7.97 -14.55 3.43
N GLY A 134 -8.03 -13.64 4.39
CA GLY A 134 -9.16 -12.72 4.53
C GLY A 134 -9.29 -11.78 3.32
N ALA A 135 -8.17 -11.25 2.82
CA ALA A 135 -8.15 -10.44 1.60
C ALA A 135 -8.61 -11.21 0.37
N LEU A 136 -8.09 -12.44 0.19
CA LEU A 136 -8.45 -13.32 -0.94
C LEU A 136 -9.92 -13.77 -0.87
N ALA A 137 -10.47 -13.98 0.31
CA ALA A 137 -11.89 -14.29 0.49
C ALA A 137 -12.76 -13.13 -0.01
N VAL A 138 -12.48 -11.90 0.41
CA VAL A 138 -13.20 -10.70 -0.05
C VAL A 138 -12.97 -10.48 -1.54
N LEU A 139 -11.74 -10.62 -2.05
CA LEU A 139 -11.43 -10.48 -3.46
C LEU A 139 -12.23 -11.50 -4.30
N SER A 140 -12.29 -12.76 -3.87
CA SER A 140 -13.06 -13.81 -4.53
C SER A 140 -14.55 -13.50 -4.55
N LEU A 141 -15.09 -13.00 -3.43
CA LEU A 141 -16.48 -12.55 -3.34
C LEU A 141 -16.77 -11.39 -4.31
N ILE A 142 -15.90 -10.39 -4.37
CA ILE A 142 -16.01 -9.26 -5.30
C ILE A 142 -15.96 -9.74 -6.76
N LEU A 143 -15.05 -10.65 -7.10
CA LEU A 143 -14.97 -11.23 -8.44
C LEU A 143 -16.22 -12.02 -8.81
N TRP A 144 -16.77 -12.79 -7.90
CA TRP A 144 -18.03 -13.53 -8.12
C TRP A 144 -19.20 -12.58 -8.34
N ILE A 145 -19.31 -11.52 -7.53
CA ILE A 145 -20.36 -10.50 -7.67
C ILE A 145 -20.18 -9.71 -8.98
N SER A 146 -18.93 -9.37 -9.35
CA SER A 146 -18.63 -8.61 -10.57
C SER A 146 -19.09 -9.30 -11.85
N GLN A 147 -19.29 -10.63 -11.80
CA GLN A 147 -19.82 -11.40 -12.92
C GLN A 147 -21.34 -11.26 -13.07
N LYS A 148 -22.05 -10.95 -11.98
CA LYS A 148 -23.52 -10.88 -11.92
C LYS A 148 -24.04 -9.45 -12.05
N VAL A 149 -23.21 -8.46 -11.71
CA VAL A 149 -23.63 -7.05 -11.64
C VAL A 149 -23.15 -6.28 -12.88
N LYS A 150 -24.06 -5.53 -13.47
CA LYS A 150 -23.77 -4.62 -14.59
C LYS A 150 -23.53 -3.21 -14.03
N GLY A 151 -22.30 -2.71 -14.14
CA GLY A 151 -21.95 -1.33 -13.79
C GLY A 151 -20.86 -1.21 -12.73
N ASN A 152 -19.96 -0.24 -12.95
CA ASN A 152 -18.79 0.00 -12.08
C ASN A 152 -19.22 0.58 -10.73
N VAL A 153 -20.21 1.48 -10.73
CA VAL A 153 -20.69 2.15 -9.51
C VAL A 153 -21.34 1.14 -8.55
N THR A 154 -22.14 0.22 -9.07
CA THR A 154 -22.78 -0.82 -8.25
C THR A 154 -21.73 -1.73 -7.60
N LEU A 155 -20.70 -2.13 -8.34
CA LEU A 155 -19.62 -2.95 -7.78
C LEU A 155 -18.85 -2.20 -6.69
N LEU A 156 -18.62 -0.89 -6.88
CA LEU A 156 -17.99 -0.03 -5.88
C LEU A 156 -18.83 0.04 -4.60
N ILE A 157 -20.14 0.25 -4.72
CA ILE A 157 -21.06 0.31 -3.58
C ILE A 157 -21.05 -1.02 -2.80
N ILE A 158 -21.10 -2.14 -3.53
CA ILE A 158 -21.05 -3.48 -2.91
C ILE A 158 -19.72 -3.69 -2.16
N GLY A 159 -18.59 -3.24 -2.74
CA GLY A 159 -17.29 -3.30 -2.07
C GLY A 159 -17.29 -2.54 -0.73
N VAL A 160 -17.85 -1.32 -0.72
CA VAL A 160 -18.01 -0.52 0.50
C VAL A 160 -18.91 -1.24 1.52
N MET A 161 -20.03 -1.84 1.09
CA MET A 161 -20.94 -2.61 1.96
C MET A 161 -20.23 -3.81 2.60
N ILE A 162 -19.41 -4.55 1.82
CA ILE A 162 -18.60 -5.66 2.34
C ILE A 162 -17.61 -5.14 3.39
N GLY A 163 -17.00 -3.97 3.15
CA GLY A 163 -16.12 -3.32 4.13
C GLY A 163 -16.83 -2.97 5.44
N TYR A 164 -18.05 -2.43 5.38
CA TYR A 164 -18.86 -2.15 6.57
C TYR A 164 -19.26 -3.43 7.31
N LEU A 165 -19.64 -4.47 6.59
CA LEU A 165 -19.98 -5.77 7.21
C LEU A 165 -18.76 -6.36 7.93
N ALA A 166 -17.59 -6.36 7.29
CA ALA A 166 -16.33 -6.80 7.92
C ALA A 166 -16.03 -6.00 9.19
N ASN A 167 -16.16 -4.67 9.15
CA ASN A 167 -15.94 -3.81 10.32
C ASN A 167 -16.95 -4.07 11.44
N ALA A 168 -18.21 -4.36 11.12
CA ALA A 168 -19.23 -4.72 12.10
C ALA A 168 -18.87 -6.03 12.83
N ILE A 169 -18.43 -7.05 12.07
CA ILE A 169 -17.97 -8.33 12.65
C ILE A 169 -16.74 -8.10 13.55
N ILE A 170 -15.75 -7.32 13.07
CA ILE A 170 -14.57 -6.95 13.86
C ILE A 170 -14.98 -6.25 15.15
N GLY A 171 -15.98 -5.36 15.11
CA GLY A 171 -16.52 -4.67 16.29
C GLY A 171 -17.07 -5.65 17.34
N VAL A 172 -17.85 -6.64 16.90
CA VAL A 172 -18.37 -7.69 17.79
C VAL A 172 -17.23 -8.54 18.38
N LEU A 173 -16.24 -8.94 17.56
CA LEU A 173 -15.09 -9.71 18.02
C LEU A 173 -14.28 -8.94 19.07
N LYS A 174 -14.03 -7.64 18.87
CA LYS A 174 -13.35 -6.77 19.85
C LYS A 174 -14.10 -6.70 21.18
N PHE A 175 -15.43 -6.54 21.12
CA PHE A 175 -16.26 -6.47 22.34
C PHE A 175 -16.18 -7.75 23.17
N LEU A 176 -16.03 -8.89 22.50
CA LEU A 176 -15.97 -10.20 23.14
C LEU A 176 -14.56 -10.63 23.58
N SER A 177 -13.50 -9.90 23.20
CA SER A 177 -12.10 -10.31 23.35
C SER A 177 -11.42 -9.66 24.55
N PRO A 178 -10.38 -10.29 25.13
CA PRO A 178 -9.55 -9.69 26.15
C PRO A 178 -8.86 -8.41 25.69
N GLU A 179 -8.58 -7.49 26.61
CA GLU A 179 -7.98 -6.18 26.32
C GLU A 179 -6.62 -6.32 25.64
N GLU A 180 -5.80 -7.29 26.03
CA GLU A 180 -4.47 -7.54 25.44
C GLU A 180 -4.58 -7.87 23.94
N ASP A 181 -5.53 -8.72 23.55
CA ASP A 181 -5.76 -9.11 22.15
C ASP A 181 -6.32 -7.94 21.33
N VAL A 182 -7.22 -7.16 21.92
CA VAL A 182 -7.74 -5.93 21.29
C VAL A 182 -6.61 -4.93 21.07
N LYS A 183 -5.71 -4.74 22.05
CA LYS A 183 -4.54 -3.87 21.92
C LYS A 183 -3.60 -4.37 20.81
N ALA A 184 -3.31 -5.66 20.75
CA ALA A 184 -2.48 -6.25 19.69
C ALA A 184 -3.10 -6.01 18.29
N PHE A 185 -4.41 -6.24 18.14
CA PHE A 185 -5.12 -5.99 16.90
C PHE A 185 -5.11 -4.50 16.51
N VAL A 186 -5.32 -3.58 17.46
CA VAL A 186 -5.26 -2.14 17.21
C VAL A 186 -3.86 -1.72 16.75
N VAL A 187 -2.80 -2.19 17.42
CA VAL A 187 -1.40 -1.90 17.03
C VAL A 187 -1.12 -2.42 15.62
N TRP A 188 -1.61 -3.62 15.27
CA TRP A 188 -1.49 -4.12 13.90
C TRP A 188 -2.20 -3.20 12.90
N GLY A 189 -3.40 -2.72 13.23
CA GLY A 189 -4.22 -1.84 12.39
C GLY A 189 -3.64 -0.43 12.18
N LEU A 190 -2.66 -0.01 12.98
CA LEU A 190 -1.98 1.28 12.81
C LEU A 190 -1.04 1.29 11.59
N GLY A 191 -0.66 0.13 11.09
CA GLY A 191 0.28 -0.02 9.98
C GLY A 191 1.71 0.37 10.32
N SER A 192 2.67 -0.39 9.85
CA SER A 192 4.10 -0.11 10.07
C SER A 192 4.97 -0.78 9.01
N PHE A 193 5.99 -0.06 8.54
CA PHE A 193 7.03 -0.66 7.70
C PHE A 193 8.08 -1.41 8.52
N SER A 194 8.13 -1.23 9.85
CA SER A 194 9.10 -1.88 10.73
C SER A 194 8.74 -3.32 11.10
N ARG A 195 7.54 -3.78 10.78
CA ARG A 195 7.13 -5.17 11.04
C ARG A 195 7.84 -6.18 10.13
N VAL A 196 8.24 -5.73 8.95
CA VAL A 196 8.86 -6.58 7.93
C VAL A 196 10.36 -6.59 8.11
N SER A 197 10.92 -7.67 8.64
CA SER A 197 12.34 -7.83 8.90
C SER A 197 12.81 -9.25 8.56
N GLY A 198 14.12 -9.43 8.46
CA GLY A 198 14.73 -10.74 8.19
C GLY A 198 14.20 -11.40 6.91
N ASP A 199 13.88 -12.69 7.00
CA ASP A 199 13.44 -13.52 5.88
C ASP A 199 12.08 -13.07 5.31
N GLU A 200 11.21 -12.52 6.14
CA GLU A 200 9.92 -11.98 5.70
C GLU A 200 10.09 -10.81 4.74
N MET A 201 11.09 -9.96 4.96
CA MET A 201 11.41 -8.85 4.05
C MET A 201 11.83 -9.37 2.68
N VAL A 202 12.67 -10.38 2.64
CA VAL A 202 13.12 -10.98 1.35
C VAL A 202 11.93 -11.52 0.59
N LEU A 203 11.07 -12.29 1.27
CA LEU A 203 9.86 -12.85 0.66
C LEU A 203 8.92 -11.74 0.16
N PHE A 204 8.67 -10.71 0.97
CA PHE A 204 7.84 -9.57 0.60
C PHE A 204 8.38 -8.85 -0.63
N ILE A 205 9.69 -8.53 -0.66
CA ILE A 205 10.33 -7.86 -1.80
C ILE A 205 10.24 -8.72 -3.06
N VAL A 206 10.53 -10.02 -2.97
CA VAL A 206 10.46 -10.95 -4.12
C VAL A 206 9.03 -11.00 -4.67
N LEU A 207 8.02 -11.16 -3.81
CA LEU A 207 6.62 -11.16 -4.23
C LEU A 207 6.26 -9.86 -4.95
N MET A 208 6.64 -8.72 -4.43
CA MET A 208 6.33 -7.44 -5.04
C MET A 208 7.11 -7.18 -6.33
N CYS A 209 8.37 -7.64 -6.41
CA CYS A 209 9.19 -7.59 -7.65
C CYS A 209 8.60 -8.45 -8.77
N VAL A 210 7.81 -9.46 -8.45
CA VAL A 210 7.05 -10.25 -9.43
C VAL A 210 5.72 -9.59 -9.76
N LEU A 211 4.97 -9.12 -8.76
CA LEU A 211 3.62 -8.60 -8.94
C LEU A 211 3.58 -7.24 -9.65
N LEU A 212 4.54 -6.34 -9.38
CA LEU A 212 4.59 -5.03 -10.02
C LEU A 212 4.81 -5.12 -11.55
N PRO A 213 5.76 -5.90 -12.07
CA PRO A 213 5.86 -6.14 -13.51
C PRO A 213 4.62 -6.80 -14.12
N ILE A 214 3.98 -7.76 -13.42
CA ILE A 214 2.71 -8.35 -13.87
C ILE A 214 1.64 -7.27 -14.01
N ALA A 215 1.54 -6.34 -13.04
CA ALA A 215 0.62 -5.21 -13.14
C ALA A 215 0.90 -4.34 -14.38
N CYS A 216 2.17 -4.18 -14.78
CA CYS A 216 2.56 -3.43 -15.98
C CYS A 216 2.11 -4.10 -17.28
N LEU A 217 1.89 -5.42 -17.33
CA LEU A 217 1.36 -6.10 -18.50
C LEU A 217 -0.07 -5.65 -18.85
N LEU A 218 -0.81 -5.11 -17.88
CA LEU A 218 -2.18 -4.62 -18.05
C LEU A 218 -2.27 -3.18 -18.59
N VAL A 219 -1.14 -2.52 -18.83
CA VAL A 219 -1.08 -1.11 -19.30
C VAL A 219 -1.87 -0.91 -20.59
N LYS A 220 -1.75 -1.84 -21.56
CA LYS A 220 -2.49 -1.77 -22.82
C LYS A 220 -4.00 -1.79 -22.60
N ASP A 221 -4.47 -2.73 -21.78
CA ASP A 221 -5.88 -2.88 -21.46
C ASP A 221 -6.42 -1.64 -20.73
N MET A 222 -5.65 -1.11 -19.78
CA MET A 222 -6.00 0.10 -19.04
C MET A 222 -6.10 1.32 -19.96
N ASN A 223 -5.21 1.48 -20.92
CA ASN A 223 -5.27 2.57 -21.89
C ASN A 223 -6.52 2.46 -22.79
N LEU A 224 -6.87 1.25 -23.24
CA LEU A 224 -8.09 1.03 -24.01
C LEU A 224 -9.34 1.32 -23.18
N MET A 225 -9.35 0.98 -21.88
CA MET A 225 -10.47 1.26 -20.97
C MET A 225 -10.75 2.77 -20.81
N LEU A 226 -9.74 3.65 -20.97
CA LEU A 226 -9.92 5.10 -20.91
C LEU A 226 -10.83 5.62 -22.05
N LEU A 227 -10.84 4.96 -23.20
CA LEU A 227 -11.64 5.36 -24.37
C LEU A 227 -13.14 5.09 -24.19
N GLY A 228 -13.50 4.35 -23.16
CA GLY A 228 -14.88 3.93 -22.94
C GLY A 228 -15.14 2.48 -23.36
N ASP A 229 -16.09 1.83 -22.68
CA ASP A 229 -16.34 0.39 -22.85
C ASP A 229 -16.71 0.04 -24.29
N ARG A 230 -17.56 0.86 -24.94
CA ARG A 230 -18.00 0.62 -26.33
C ARG A 230 -16.83 0.71 -27.31
N TYR A 231 -16.00 1.76 -27.19
CA TYR A 231 -14.82 1.94 -28.05
C TYR A 231 -13.78 0.85 -27.82
N ALA A 232 -13.48 0.54 -26.56
CA ALA A 232 -12.53 -0.51 -26.21
C ALA A 232 -12.98 -1.88 -26.75
N ALA A 233 -14.27 -2.20 -26.69
CA ALA A 233 -14.81 -3.44 -27.26
C ALA A 233 -14.67 -3.49 -28.78
N ASN A 234 -14.94 -2.39 -29.49
CA ASN A 234 -14.75 -2.30 -30.93
C ASN A 234 -13.29 -2.45 -31.37
N LEU A 235 -12.33 -2.11 -30.48
CA LEU A 235 -10.90 -2.33 -30.69
C LEU A 235 -10.45 -3.74 -30.29
N GLY A 236 -11.39 -4.65 -29.98
CA GLY A 236 -11.12 -6.05 -29.68
C GLY A 236 -10.80 -6.35 -28.21
N LEU A 237 -10.98 -5.38 -27.28
CA LEU A 237 -10.76 -5.62 -25.88
C LEU A 237 -11.93 -6.41 -25.26
N ASN A 238 -11.62 -7.54 -24.62
CA ASN A 238 -12.58 -8.22 -23.76
C ASN A 238 -12.70 -7.50 -22.42
N ILE A 239 -13.63 -6.52 -22.35
CA ILE A 239 -13.83 -5.63 -21.19
C ILE A 239 -13.96 -6.41 -19.89
N ARG A 240 -14.76 -7.50 -19.89
CA ARG A 240 -15.03 -8.31 -18.69
C ARG A 240 -13.76 -8.97 -18.18
N ARG A 241 -12.97 -9.57 -19.07
CA ARG A 241 -11.72 -10.25 -18.73
C ARG A 241 -10.68 -9.24 -18.25
N SER A 242 -10.48 -8.14 -18.98
CA SER A 242 -9.50 -7.11 -18.63
C SER A 242 -9.83 -6.45 -17.29
N ARG A 243 -11.12 -6.10 -17.06
CA ARG A 243 -11.58 -5.58 -15.77
C ARG A 243 -11.28 -6.53 -14.63
N MET A 244 -11.59 -7.82 -14.79
CA MET A 244 -11.31 -8.85 -13.80
C MET A 244 -9.81 -8.96 -13.51
N LEU A 245 -8.96 -8.98 -14.54
CA LEU A 245 -7.51 -9.07 -14.37
C LEU A 245 -6.93 -7.85 -13.63
N VAL A 246 -7.42 -6.63 -13.93
CA VAL A 246 -6.99 -5.42 -13.23
C VAL A 246 -7.44 -5.42 -11.76
N ILE A 247 -8.67 -5.87 -11.46
CA ILE A 247 -9.16 -6.00 -10.08
C ILE A 247 -8.34 -7.03 -9.31
N VAL A 248 -8.04 -8.18 -9.91
CA VAL A 248 -7.19 -9.22 -9.30
C VAL A 248 -5.79 -8.68 -9.02
N SER A 249 -5.16 -8.06 -10.03
CA SER A 249 -3.82 -7.48 -9.88
C SER A 249 -3.78 -6.46 -8.75
N SER A 250 -4.70 -5.51 -8.74
CA SER A 250 -4.80 -4.52 -7.68
C SER A 250 -5.09 -5.14 -6.31
N GLY A 251 -6.02 -6.09 -6.26
CA GLY A 251 -6.41 -6.76 -5.02
C GLY A 251 -5.28 -7.55 -4.39
N VAL A 252 -4.51 -8.27 -5.20
CA VAL A 252 -3.34 -9.02 -4.72
C VAL A 252 -2.23 -8.10 -4.22
N LEU A 253 -1.95 -7.00 -4.94
CA LEU A 253 -0.98 -5.99 -4.48
C LEU A 253 -1.36 -5.44 -3.09
N VAL A 254 -2.63 -5.08 -2.89
CA VAL A 254 -3.13 -4.58 -1.59
C VAL A 254 -3.09 -5.66 -0.53
N ALA A 255 -3.52 -6.89 -0.87
CA ALA A 255 -3.52 -8.01 0.06
C ALA A 255 -2.14 -8.28 0.64
N ILE A 256 -1.12 -8.36 -0.22
CA ILE A 256 0.27 -8.59 0.19
C ILE A 256 0.78 -7.42 1.03
N VAL A 257 0.62 -6.17 0.59
CA VAL A 257 1.08 -5.01 1.38
C VAL A 257 0.37 -4.96 2.73
N THR A 258 -0.95 -5.19 2.77
CA THR A 258 -1.72 -5.16 4.03
C THR A 258 -1.32 -6.28 4.96
N ALA A 259 -1.02 -7.47 4.46
CA ALA A 259 -0.59 -8.61 5.27
C ALA A 259 0.74 -8.34 6.00
N TYR A 260 1.70 -7.77 5.30
CA TYR A 260 3.04 -7.52 5.86
C TYR A 260 3.14 -6.20 6.62
N CYS A 261 2.55 -5.13 6.11
CA CYS A 261 2.68 -3.77 6.68
C CYS A 261 1.47 -3.32 7.51
N GLY A 262 0.40 -4.11 7.56
CA GLY A 262 -0.89 -3.65 8.05
C GLY A 262 -1.62 -2.76 7.03
N PRO A 263 -2.85 -2.31 7.34
CA PRO A 263 -3.62 -1.46 6.45
C PRO A 263 -2.98 -0.06 6.36
N ILE A 264 -2.56 0.34 5.14
CA ILE A 264 -2.03 1.68 4.85
C ILE A 264 -2.98 2.36 3.87
N MET A 265 -3.54 3.47 4.30
CA MET A 265 -4.50 4.27 3.53
C MET A 265 -3.80 5.44 2.83
N PHE A 266 -4.54 6.15 1.98
CA PHE A 266 -4.15 7.37 1.29
C PHE A 266 -3.09 7.25 0.21
N ILE A 267 -2.06 6.42 0.31
CA ILE A 267 -1.03 6.28 -0.74
C ILE A 267 -1.68 5.89 -2.08
N GLY A 268 -2.50 4.85 -2.10
CA GLY A 268 -3.17 4.40 -3.32
C GLY A 268 -4.21 5.40 -3.86
N LEU A 269 -4.71 6.31 -3.03
CA LEU A 269 -5.63 7.36 -3.46
C LEU A 269 -4.89 8.61 -3.96
N ALA A 270 -3.93 9.11 -3.19
CA ALA A 270 -3.27 10.39 -3.43
C ALA A 270 -2.22 10.33 -4.56
N VAL A 271 -1.43 9.26 -4.59
CA VAL A 271 -0.27 9.17 -5.48
C VAL A 271 -0.64 9.16 -6.97
N PRO A 272 -1.69 8.44 -7.44
CA PRO A 272 -2.06 8.52 -8.86
C PRO A 272 -2.49 9.93 -9.27
N HIS A 273 -3.08 10.71 -8.37
CA HIS A 273 -3.40 12.12 -8.62
C HIS A 273 -2.14 12.97 -8.74
N LEU A 274 -1.20 12.79 -7.82
CA LEU A 274 0.08 13.48 -7.84
C LEU A 274 0.86 13.16 -9.12
N ALA A 275 0.92 11.89 -9.52
CA ALA A 275 1.60 11.45 -10.74
C ALA A 275 0.95 12.07 -11.99
N ARG A 276 -0.40 12.09 -12.09
CA ARG A 276 -1.09 12.75 -13.21
C ARG A 276 -0.83 14.25 -13.27
N ALA A 277 -0.80 14.93 -12.10
CA ALA A 277 -0.52 16.36 -12.03
C ALA A 277 0.93 16.67 -12.45
N LEU A 278 1.88 15.84 -12.03
CA LEU A 278 3.31 16.02 -12.31
C LEU A 278 3.65 15.73 -13.77
N PHE A 279 3.17 14.62 -14.30
CA PHE A 279 3.49 14.16 -15.67
C PHE A 279 2.51 14.68 -16.73
N ARG A 280 1.36 15.22 -16.33
CA ARG A 280 0.32 15.77 -17.23
C ARG A 280 -0.05 14.82 -18.36
N THR A 281 -0.16 13.54 -18.06
CA THR A 281 -0.51 12.48 -19.01
C THR A 281 -1.52 11.52 -18.41
N SER A 282 -2.33 10.90 -19.27
CA SER A 282 -3.21 9.79 -18.93
C SER A 282 -2.72 8.45 -19.52
N ASP A 283 -1.64 8.47 -20.32
CA ASP A 283 -1.07 7.24 -20.88
C ASP A 283 -0.41 6.41 -19.77
N HIS A 284 -0.95 5.22 -19.52
CA HIS A 284 -0.46 4.31 -18.49
C HIS A 284 0.95 3.78 -18.76
N ARG A 285 1.47 3.88 -19.98
CA ARG A 285 2.87 3.53 -20.28
C ARG A 285 3.85 4.40 -19.51
N VAL A 286 3.52 5.67 -19.34
CA VAL A 286 4.31 6.63 -18.56
C VAL A 286 3.77 6.72 -17.14
N LEU A 287 2.45 6.73 -16.98
CA LEU A 287 1.81 6.99 -15.71
C LEU A 287 2.01 5.87 -14.70
N MET A 288 2.08 4.59 -15.14
CA MET A 288 2.23 3.46 -14.22
C MET A 288 3.62 3.45 -13.54
N PRO A 289 4.75 3.50 -14.26
CA PRO A 289 6.06 3.62 -13.61
C PRO A 289 6.20 4.94 -12.82
N ALA A 290 5.67 6.05 -13.33
CA ALA A 290 5.66 7.32 -12.59
C ALA A 290 4.90 7.21 -11.27
N THR A 291 3.75 6.55 -11.26
CA THR A 291 2.95 6.32 -10.06
C THR A 291 3.68 5.42 -9.07
N ALA A 292 4.34 4.37 -9.53
CA ALA A 292 5.15 3.50 -8.67
C ALA A 292 6.27 4.28 -7.98
N LEU A 293 7.02 5.10 -8.75
CA LEU A 293 8.10 5.92 -8.20
C LEU A 293 7.59 7.01 -7.24
N CYS A 294 6.50 7.69 -7.58
CA CYS A 294 5.87 8.66 -6.67
C CYS A 294 5.40 7.99 -5.38
N GLY A 295 4.85 6.76 -5.47
CA GLY A 295 4.43 5.98 -4.32
C GLY A 295 5.59 5.59 -3.41
N ALA A 296 6.70 5.14 -3.99
CA ALA A 296 7.93 4.84 -3.28
C ALA A 296 8.48 6.09 -2.55
N ALA A 297 8.55 7.22 -3.25
CA ALA A 297 9.04 8.48 -2.67
C ALA A 297 8.14 8.96 -1.51
N LEU A 298 6.81 8.93 -1.69
CA LEU A 298 5.86 9.34 -0.65
C LEU A 298 5.92 8.42 0.57
N ALA A 299 6.01 7.11 0.36
CA ALA A 299 6.12 6.14 1.45
C ALA A 299 7.42 6.31 2.24
N LEU A 300 8.56 6.54 1.56
CA LEU A 300 9.84 6.87 2.23
C LEU A 300 9.74 8.16 3.03
N LEU A 301 9.11 9.20 2.49
CA LEU A 301 8.86 10.45 3.22
C LEU A 301 8.00 10.22 4.46
N CYS A 302 6.92 9.47 4.33
CA CYS A 302 6.05 9.12 5.46
C CYS A 302 6.79 8.26 6.51
N ASN A 303 7.65 7.32 6.09
CA ASN A 303 8.47 6.53 6.99
C ASN A 303 9.47 7.41 7.77
N LEU A 304 10.07 8.38 7.09
CA LEU A 304 10.98 9.36 7.71
C LEU A 304 10.26 10.20 8.76
N LEU A 305 9.08 10.75 8.41
CA LEU A 305 8.25 11.55 9.31
C LEU A 305 7.76 10.73 10.51
N ALA A 306 7.43 9.44 10.31
CA ALA A 306 7.01 8.55 11.38
C ALA A 306 8.11 8.27 12.42
N ARG A 307 9.37 8.48 12.06
CA ARG A 307 10.56 8.16 12.88
C ARG A 307 11.35 9.39 13.29
N MET A 308 10.76 10.58 13.21
CA MET A 308 11.46 11.82 13.60
C MET A 308 11.97 11.73 15.05
N PRO A 309 13.20 12.22 15.31
CA PRO A 309 13.74 12.27 16.67
C PRO A 309 12.91 13.20 17.55
N GLY A 310 12.69 12.81 18.81
CA GLY A 310 11.91 13.58 19.79
C GLY A 310 10.60 12.91 20.23
N PHE A 311 10.22 11.80 19.62
CA PHE A 311 9.11 10.96 20.08
C PHE A 311 9.65 9.62 20.60
N GLU A 312 9.16 9.20 21.76
CA GLU A 312 9.38 7.84 22.24
C GLU A 312 8.57 6.87 21.38
N GLY A 313 9.25 6.17 20.46
CA GLY A 313 8.63 5.24 19.49
C GLY A 313 8.40 5.86 18.10
N ALA A 314 7.87 5.05 17.19
CA ALA A 314 7.50 5.48 15.84
C ALA A 314 6.02 5.86 15.80
N LEU A 315 5.69 6.96 15.11
CA LEU A 315 4.30 7.33 14.85
C LEU A 315 3.64 6.28 13.92
N PRO A 316 2.34 6.03 14.08
CA PRO A 316 1.61 5.15 13.18
C PRO A 316 1.71 5.60 11.73
N VAL A 317 2.22 4.73 10.84
CA VAL A 317 2.41 5.07 9.42
C VAL A 317 1.09 5.49 8.77
N ASN A 318 -0.01 4.82 9.12
CA ASN A 318 -1.32 5.15 8.58
C ASN A 318 -1.77 6.57 8.93
N SER A 319 -1.49 7.03 10.14
CA SER A 319 -1.77 8.42 10.55
C SER A 319 -0.91 9.43 9.79
N VAL A 320 0.37 9.13 9.62
CA VAL A 320 1.29 10.00 8.87
C VAL A 320 0.89 10.06 7.39
N THR A 321 0.55 8.93 6.77
CA THR A 321 0.09 8.92 5.37
C THR A 321 -1.23 9.67 5.18
N ALA A 322 -2.12 9.65 6.18
CA ALA A 322 -3.35 10.43 6.17
C ALA A 322 -3.07 11.93 6.27
N LEU A 323 -2.20 12.35 7.21
CA LEU A 323 -1.82 13.75 7.40
C LEU A 323 -1.14 14.35 6.17
N VAL A 324 -0.33 13.58 5.46
CA VAL A 324 0.34 14.03 4.23
C VAL A 324 -0.58 13.88 3.01
N GLY A 325 -1.29 12.77 2.90
CA GLY A 325 -2.09 12.43 1.74
C GLY A 325 -3.36 13.28 1.58
N ALA A 326 -4.06 13.60 2.67
CA ALA A 326 -5.29 14.37 2.61
C ALA A 326 -5.07 15.81 2.09
N PRO A 327 -4.07 16.59 2.55
CA PRO A 327 -3.76 17.89 1.97
C PRO A 327 -3.33 17.82 0.50
N VAL A 328 -2.57 16.80 0.12
CA VAL A 328 -2.16 16.61 -1.29
C VAL A 328 -3.37 16.40 -2.20
N ILE A 329 -4.32 15.55 -1.79
CA ILE A 329 -5.56 15.34 -2.55
C ILE A 329 -6.37 16.63 -2.64
N ALA A 330 -6.54 17.33 -1.51
CA ALA A 330 -7.25 18.61 -1.47
C ALA A 330 -6.63 19.63 -2.43
N ALA A 331 -5.30 19.81 -2.37
CA ALA A 331 -4.57 20.75 -3.24
C ALA A 331 -4.74 20.41 -4.73
N VAL A 332 -4.70 19.13 -5.11
CA VAL A 332 -4.88 18.68 -6.51
C VAL A 332 -6.32 18.94 -6.98
N ILE A 333 -7.33 18.67 -6.13
CA ILE A 333 -8.75 18.88 -6.49
C ILE A 333 -9.04 20.37 -6.65
N PHE A 334 -8.61 21.21 -5.69
CA PHE A 334 -8.84 22.67 -5.76
C PHE A 334 -8.02 23.32 -6.89
N GLY A 335 -6.82 22.84 -7.17
CA GLY A 335 -6.00 23.34 -8.27
C GLY A 335 -6.63 23.12 -9.65
N ARG A 336 -7.31 21.99 -9.87
CA ARG A 336 -8.07 21.72 -11.10
C ARG A 336 -9.25 22.66 -11.28
N ARG A 337 -9.98 22.95 -10.23
CA ARG A 337 -11.16 23.83 -10.29
C ARG A 337 -10.81 25.28 -10.69
N LYS A 338 -9.61 25.75 -10.32
CA LYS A 338 -9.12 27.07 -10.74
C LYS A 338 -8.76 27.15 -12.22
N SER A 339 -8.31 26.05 -12.85
CA SER A 339 -8.00 26.03 -14.28
C SER A 339 -9.25 25.88 -15.15
N GLU A 340 -10.36 25.34 -14.63
CA GLU A 340 -11.64 25.22 -15.34
C GLU A 340 -12.53 26.49 -15.22
N VAL A 341 -12.29 27.34 -14.23
CA VAL A 341 -13.05 28.60 -14.00
C VAL A 341 -12.30 29.81 -14.57
N GLY A 342 -11.06 29.63 -15.00
CA GLY A 342 -10.23 30.68 -15.62
C GLY A 342 -10.22 30.68 -17.15
N GLU A 343 -11.03 29.82 -17.80
CA GLU A 343 -11.41 29.86 -19.21
C GLU A 343 -12.90 30.28 -19.33
#